data_2dd35efe87854263d1b9a0a21a0f4c4f
#
_entry.id   2dd35efe87854263d1b9a0a21a0f4c4f
#
_cell.length_a   1.000
_cell.length_b   1.000
_cell.length_c   1.000
_cell.angle_alpha   90.00
_cell.angle_beta   90.00
_cell.angle_gamma   90.00
#
_symmetry.space_group_name_H-M   'P 1'
#
loop_
_entity.id
_entity.type
_entity.pdbx_description
1 polymer ?
#
loop_
_entity_poly.entity_id
_entity_poly.type
_entity_poly.pdbx_seq_one_letter_code
_entity_poly.pdbx_strand_id
1 'polypeptide(L)'
;IAAVVHRLGGLFIAAHVERPSFSLISQLGFIDPSLPLDAIEFKDAVRYERLLAAHAYLKHYTVYSASDAHDPGQIGTKYSLLRADLLDFEHLAMAFRKENGHTIVTA
;
A
#
# COMPACT_ATOMS: atom_id res chain seq x y z
N ILE A 1 10.60 8.21 -11.28
CA ILE A 1 10.79 6.88 -10.66
C ILE A 1 9.59 5.97 -10.96
N ALA A 2 8.37 6.40 -10.69
CA ALA A 2 7.16 5.60 -10.93
C ALA A 2 7.04 5.12 -12.38
N ALA A 3 7.31 5.99 -13.35
CA ALA A 3 7.25 5.63 -14.77
C ALA A 3 8.26 4.53 -15.14
N VAL A 4 9.43 4.55 -14.56
CA VAL A 4 10.46 3.51 -14.76
C VAL A 4 10.02 2.19 -14.15
N VAL A 5 9.49 2.22 -12.93
CA VAL A 5 8.96 1.03 -12.24
C VAL A 5 7.86 0.38 -13.07
N HIS A 6 6.89 1.15 -13.55
CA HIS A 6 5.78 0.63 -14.34
C HIS A 6 6.24 0.10 -15.72
N ARG A 7 7.18 0.78 -16.36
CA ARG A 7 7.75 0.33 -17.63
C ARG A 7 8.44 -1.03 -17.49
N LEU A 8 9.02 -1.31 -16.33
CA LEU A 8 9.65 -2.60 -16.03
C LEU A 8 8.66 -3.65 -15.50
N GLY A 9 7.37 -3.35 -15.47
CA GLY A 9 6.32 -4.25 -14.98
C GLY A 9 6.18 -4.31 -13.47
N GLY A 10 6.78 -3.39 -12.72
CA GLY A 10 6.75 -3.33 -11.27
C GLY A 10 5.52 -2.62 -10.70
N LEU A 11 5.38 -2.71 -9.38
CA LEU A 11 4.40 -1.97 -8.58
C LEU A 11 5.09 -0.80 -7.88
N PHE A 12 4.41 0.34 -7.83
CA PHE A 12 4.89 1.53 -7.14
C PHE A 12 3.95 1.85 -5.98
N ILE A 13 4.43 1.67 -4.76
CA ILE A 13 3.61 1.67 -3.54
C ILE A 13 4.21 2.64 -2.53
N ALA A 14 3.38 3.46 -1.89
CA ALA A 14 3.81 4.33 -0.80
C ALA A 14 3.79 3.55 0.51
N ALA A 15 4.97 3.38 1.11
CA ALA A 15 5.15 2.65 2.36
C ALA A 15 4.63 3.44 3.57
N HIS A 16 4.09 2.72 4.57
CA HIS A 16 3.74 3.18 5.92
C HIS A 16 3.29 4.67 5.98
N VAL A 17 2.25 5.00 5.21
CA VAL A 17 1.82 6.40 5.00
C VAL A 17 1.38 7.11 6.29
N GLU A 18 1.00 6.36 7.32
CA GLU A 18 0.56 6.88 8.61
C GLU A 18 1.72 7.23 9.55
N ARG A 19 2.96 6.87 9.21
CA ARG A 19 4.10 7.17 10.08
C ARG A 19 4.35 8.67 10.16
N PRO A 20 4.65 9.21 11.36
CA PRO A 20 4.95 10.62 11.53
C PRO A 20 6.30 11.03 10.95
N SER A 21 7.14 10.04 10.54
CA SER A 21 8.43 10.28 9.90
C SER A 21 8.69 9.26 8.78
N PHE A 22 9.49 9.63 7.79
CA PHE A 22 9.88 8.80 6.66
C PHE A 22 8.71 8.27 5.83
N SER A 23 7.54 8.92 5.86
CA SER A 23 6.43 8.65 4.97
C SER A 23 6.26 9.76 3.96
N LEU A 24 5.57 9.47 2.86
CA LEU A 24 5.32 10.46 1.82
C LEU A 24 4.56 11.67 2.37
N ILE A 25 3.53 11.43 3.17
CA ILE A 25 2.72 12.49 3.79
C ILE A 25 3.52 13.28 4.82
N SER A 26 4.35 12.63 5.64
CA SER A 26 5.17 13.33 6.63
C SER A 26 6.22 14.24 5.99
N GLN A 27 6.70 13.90 4.81
CA GLN A 27 7.70 14.69 4.08
C GLN A 27 7.08 15.80 3.22
N LEU A 28 5.94 15.53 2.58
CA LEU A 28 5.33 16.41 1.59
C LEU A 28 4.00 17.03 2.05
N GLY A 29 3.44 16.57 3.17
CA GLY A 29 2.15 17.01 3.70
C GLY A 29 0.92 16.37 3.04
N PHE A 30 1.07 15.78 1.86
CA PHE A 30 -0.01 15.13 1.11
C PHE A 30 0.58 14.18 0.05
N ILE A 31 -0.29 13.36 -0.54
CA ILE A 31 0.07 12.57 -1.72
C ILE A 31 -0.51 13.28 -2.94
N ASP A 32 0.35 13.65 -3.89
CA ASP A 32 -0.05 14.28 -5.14
C ASP A 32 -0.90 13.28 -5.95
N PRO A 33 -2.13 13.66 -6.36
CA PRO A 33 -2.99 12.77 -7.17
C PRO A 33 -2.39 12.36 -8.51
N SER A 34 -1.44 13.12 -9.05
CA SER A 34 -0.74 12.77 -10.30
C SER A 34 0.29 11.66 -10.12
N LEU A 35 0.67 11.33 -8.87
CA LEU A 35 1.60 10.25 -8.60
C LEU A 35 0.91 8.90 -8.80
N PRO A 36 1.36 8.07 -9.78
CA PRO A 36 0.65 6.85 -10.15
C PRO A 36 0.98 5.69 -9.19
N LEU A 37 0.48 5.78 -7.96
CA LEU A 37 0.62 4.73 -6.96
C LEU A 37 -0.32 3.57 -7.26
N ASP A 38 0.19 2.34 -7.18
CA ASP A 38 -0.63 1.13 -7.27
C ASP A 38 -1.35 0.85 -5.95
N ALA A 39 -0.76 1.25 -4.82
CA ALA A 39 -1.35 1.10 -3.50
C ALA A 39 -0.66 2.01 -2.48
N ILE A 40 -1.25 2.08 -1.29
CA ILE A 40 -0.64 2.65 -0.10
C ILE A 40 -0.61 1.60 1.01
N GLU A 41 0.43 1.65 1.82
CA GLU A 41 0.64 0.72 2.93
C GLU A 41 0.48 1.42 4.27
N PHE A 42 -0.11 0.73 5.25
CA PHE A 42 -0.05 1.15 6.64
C PHE A 42 0.35 -0.01 7.56
N LYS A 43 0.86 0.32 8.73
CA LYS A 43 1.19 -0.64 9.79
C LYS A 43 0.26 -0.47 11.00
N ASP A 44 0.03 0.75 11.42
CA ASP A 44 -0.79 1.10 12.59
C ASP A 44 -2.18 1.57 12.14
N ALA A 45 -3.19 0.71 12.36
CA ALA A 45 -4.56 0.98 11.93
C ALA A 45 -5.17 2.22 12.60
N VAL A 46 -4.86 2.47 13.88
CA VAL A 46 -5.40 3.62 14.60
C VAL A 46 -4.85 4.92 14.04
N ARG A 47 -3.55 4.96 13.78
CA ARG A 47 -2.91 6.12 13.14
C ARG A 47 -3.42 6.32 11.71
N TYR A 48 -3.59 5.22 10.97
CA TYR A 48 -4.11 5.29 9.61
C TYR A 48 -5.53 5.86 9.58
N GLU A 49 -6.41 5.45 10.49
CA GLU A 49 -7.76 6.00 10.55
C GLU A 49 -7.77 7.49 10.88
N ARG A 50 -6.90 7.95 11.75
CA ARG A 50 -6.72 9.38 12.02
C ARG A 50 -6.23 10.13 10.78
N LEU A 51 -5.28 9.54 10.06
CA LEU A 51 -4.78 10.10 8.82
C LEU A 51 -5.89 10.17 7.76
N LEU A 52 -6.69 9.13 7.65
CA LEU A 52 -7.81 9.05 6.71
C LEU A 52 -8.87 10.12 7.00
N ALA A 53 -9.12 10.44 8.29
CA ALA A 53 -10.03 11.51 8.68
C ALA A 53 -9.52 12.88 8.21
N ALA A 54 -8.21 13.11 8.25
CA ALA A 54 -7.58 14.35 7.80
C ALA A 54 -7.36 14.39 6.27
N HIS A 55 -7.22 13.23 5.62
CA HIS A 55 -6.90 13.08 4.21
C HIS A 55 -7.87 12.10 3.54
N ALA A 56 -9.14 12.50 3.41
CA ALA A 56 -10.21 11.63 2.90
C ALA A 56 -9.95 11.10 1.47
N TYR A 57 -9.15 11.78 0.67
CA TYR A 57 -8.77 11.34 -0.67
C TYR A 57 -8.01 10.01 -0.68
N LEU A 58 -7.41 9.61 0.44
CA LEU A 58 -6.72 8.31 0.56
C LEU A 58 -7.65 7.12 0.34
N LYS A 59 -8.95 7.28 0.49
CA LYS A 59 -9.95 6.24 0.21
C LYS A 59 -9.95 5.77 -1.24
N HIS A 60 -9.44 6.57 -2.16
CA HIS A 60 -9.36 6.21 -3.59
C HIS A 60 -8.23 5.23 -3.92
N TYR A 61 -7.28 5.06 -3.02
CA TYR A 61 -6.17 4.14 -3.22
C TYR A 61 -6.51 2.73 -2.74
N THR A 62 -5.95 1.73 -3.39
CA THR A 62 -5.86 0.39 -2.82
C THR A 62 -5.00 0.49 -1.57
N VAL A 63 -5.50 -0.03 -0.45
CA VAL A 63 -4.78 0.00 0.82
C VAL A 63 -4.55 -1.41 1.33
N TYR A 64 -3.38 -1.65 1.90
CA TYR A 64 -3.06 -2.89 2.58
C TYR A 64 -2.23 -2.62 3.82
N SER A 65 -2.11 -3.62 4.68
CA SER A 65 -1.29 -3.56 5.87
C SER A 65 -0.17 -4.59 5.82
N ALA A 66 0.98 -4.23 6.35
CA ALA A 66 2.14 -5.10 6.44
C ALA A 66 2.93 -4.80 7.71
N SER A 67 3.80 -5.71 8.09
CA SER A 67 4.54 -5.63 9.36
C SER A 67 5.70 -4.63 9.34
N ASP A 68 6.17 -4.21 8.18
CA ASP A 68 7.39 -3.39 8.04
C ASP A 68 8.55 -4.02 8.82
N ALA A 69 8.72 -5.34 8.65
CA ALA A 69 9.62 -6.16 9.45
C ALA A 69 11.09 -5.84 9.18
N HIS A 70 11.86 -5.59 10.24
CA HIS A 70 13.31 -5.35 10.20
C HIS A 70 14.10 -6.49 10.86
N ASP A 71 13.40 -7.47 11.44
CA ASP A 71 13.97 -8.70 11.99
C ASP A 71 12.98 -9.86 11.82
N PRO A 72 13.44 -11.13 11.91
CA PRO A 72 12.58 -12.29 11.67
C PRO A 72 11.35 -12.39 12.59
N GLY A 73 11.47 -11.91 13.82
CA GLY A 73 10.37 -11.95 14.79
C GLY A 73 9.21 -11.04 14.44
N GLN A 74 9.43 -10.07 13.56
CA GLN A 74 8.41 -9.11 13.13
C GLN A 74 7.62 -9.59 11.90
N ILE A 75 8.12 -10.58 11.18
CA ILE A 75 7.47 -11.08 9.95
C ILE A 75 6.11 -11.66 10.30
N GLY A 76 5.08 -11.19 9.63
CA GLY A 76 3.71 -11.66 9.81
C GLY A 76 2.97 -11.11 11.03
N THR A 77 3.57 -10.19 11.80
CA THR A 77 2.88 -9.53 12.92
C THR A 77 1.75 -8.61 12.45
N LYS A 78 1.81 -8.18 11.21
CA LYS A 78 0.75 -7.50 10.48
C LYS A 78 0.70 -8.04 9.06
N TYR A 79 -0.48 -8.29 8.53
CA TYR A 79 -0.63 -8.89 7.20
C TYR A 79 -1.92 -8.43 6.52
N SER A 80 -2.04 -8.77 5.26
CA SER A 80 -3.25 -8.59 4.46
C SER A 80 -3.65 -9.92 3.82
N LEU A 81 -4.90 -10.00 3.39
CA LEU A 81 -5.45 -11.17 2.72
C LEU A 81 -5.51 -10.92 1.21
N LEU A 82 -4.97 -11.85 0.46
CA LEU A 82 -4.94 -11.80 -0.99
C LEU A 82 -5.97 -12.77 -1.56
N ARG A 83 -6.83 -12.29 -2.47
CA ARG A 83 -7.66 -13.13 -3.32
C ARG A 83 -7.07 -13.12 -4.72
N ALA A 84 -6.50 -14.25 -5.12
CA ALA A 84 -5.86 -14.41 -6.42
C ALA A 84 -6.01 -15.85 -6.91
N ASP A 85 -6.09 -16.03 -8.23
CA ASP A 85 -6.23 -17.36 -8.83
C ASP A 85 -4.92 -18.16 -8.74
N LEU A 86 -3.79 -17.48 -8.84
CA LEU A 86 -2.46 -18.08 -8.72
C LEU A 86 -1.59 -17.22 -7.79
N LEU A 87 -0.61 -17.87 -7.17
CA LEU A 87 0.36 -17.22 -6.30
C LEU A 87 1.62 -16.89 -7.11
N ASP A 88 1.52 -15.84 -7.91
CA ASP A 88 2.63 -15.28 -8.69
C ASP A 88 2.57 -13.75 -8.70
N PHE A 89 3.59 -13.11 -9.24
CA PHE A 89 3.66 -11.64 -9.27
C PHE A 89 2.57 -11.01 -10.14
N GLU A 90 2.22 -11.64 -11.26
CA GLU A 90 1.18 -11.13 -12.16
C GLU A 90 -0.17 -11.03 -11.44
N HIS A 91 -0.57 -12.08 -10.72
CA HIS A 91 -1.82 -12.12 -9.99
C HIS A 91 -1.78 -11.24 -8.74
N LEU A 92 -0.63 -11.11 -8.09
CA LEU A 92 -0.41 -10.12 -7.04
C LEU A 92 -0.63 -8.70 -7.56
N ALA A 93 -0.06 -8.36 -8.70
CA ALA A 93 -0.25 -7.06 -9.33
C ALA A 93 -1.73 -6.80 -9.68
N MET A 94 -2.43 -7.80 -10.20
CA MET A 94 -3.88 -7.72 -10.44
C MET A 94 -4.65 -7.41 -9.17
N ALA A 95 -4.28 -8.02 -8.04
CA ALA A 95 -4.94 -7.78 -6.76
C ALA A 95 -4.76 -6.34 -6.29
N PHE A 96 -3.55 -5.78 -6.42
CA PHE A 96 -3.30 -4.37 -6.09
C PHE A 96 -4.08 -3.42 -7.00
N ARG A 97 -4.28 -3.78 -8.26
CA ARG A 97 -5.03 -3.00 -9.25
C ARG A 97 -6.53 -3.32 -9.28
N LYS A 98 -6.97 -4.30 -8.48
CA LYS A 98 -8.38 -4.78 -8.41
C LYS A 98 -8.90 -5.23 -9.79
N GLU A 99 -8.08 -5.96 -10.52
CA GLU A 99 -8.39 -6.47 -11.85
C GLU A 99 -8.90 -7.92 -11.80
N ASN A 100 -9.86 -8.26 -12.67
CA ASN A 100 -10.34 -9.63 -12.89
C ASN A 100 -10.78 -10.36 -11.61
N GLY A 101 -11.39 -9.64 -10.66
CA GLY A 101 -11.86 -10.21 -9.39
C GLY A 101 -10.75 -10.47 -8.36
N HIS A 102 -9.50 -10.14 -8.67
CA HIS A 102 -8.39 -10.21 -7.73
C HIS A 102 -8.45 -9.01 -6.76
N THR A 103 -8.23 -9.26 -5.48
CA THR A 103 -8.31 -8.22 -4.46
C THR A 103 -7.28 -8.43 -3.35
N ILE A 104 -6.93 -7.36 -2.67
CA ILE A 104 -6.18 -7.38 -1.43
C ILE A 104 -6.94 -6.59 -0.37
N VAL A 105 -7.06 -7.15 0.83
CA VAL A 105 -7.75 -6.51 1.95
C VAL A 105 -6.92 -6.62 3.22
N THR A 106 -7.07 -5.64 4.10
CA THR A 106 -6.42 -5.67 5.41
C THR A 106 -7.03 -6.78 6.29
N ALA A 107 -6.19 -7.45 7.01
CA ALA A 107 -6.65 -8.46 7.95
C ALA A 107 -7.07 -7.83 9.28
#